data_943931754636a534ef754621ffdfe6c3
#
_entry.id   943931754636a534ef754621ffdfe6c3
#
_cell.length_a   1.000
_cell.length_b   1.000
_cell.length_c   1.000
_cell.angle_alpha   90.00
_cell.angle_beta   90.00
_cell.angle_gamma   90.00
#
_symmetry.space_group_name_H-M   'P 1'
#
loop_
_entity.id
_entity.type
_entity.pdbx_description
1 polymer ?
#
loop_
_entity_poly.entity_id
_entity_poly.type
_entity_poly.pdbx_seq_one_letter_code
_entity_poly.pdbx_strand_id
1 'polypeptide(L)' 'MKKIVTTNENIEKLSKIFGVSTRSVYKALRYDTSGDRPNKIRTAALNMGA' A
#
# COMPACT_ATOMS: atom_id res chain seq x y z
N MET A 1 16.52 3.07 4.05
CA MET A 1 15.29 2.26 4.15
C MET A 1 14.33 2.62 3.03
N LYS A 2 13.77 1.61 2.36
CA LYS A 2 12.79 1.86 1.31
C LYS A 2 11.41 1.94 1.91
N LYS A 3 10.66 2.93 1.50
CA LYS A 3 9.24 3.01 1.81
C LYS A 3 8.56 3.85 0.74
N ILE A 4 7.30 3.54 0.51
CA ILE A 4 6.49 4.30 -0.46
C ILE A 4 5.68 5.31 0.34
N VAL A 5 5.86 6.59 0.02
CA VAL A 5 5.13 7.67 0.69
C VAL A 5 3.95 8.07 -0.17
N THR A 6 2.76 8.10 0.42
CA THR A 6 1.55 8.46 -0.29
C THR A 6 0.59 9.17 0.67
N THR A 7 -0.49 9.74 0.13
CA THR A 7 -1.47 10.46 0.94
C THR A 7 -2.41 9.50 1.66
N ASN A 8 -3.05 9.99 2.72
CA ASN A 8 -4.05 9.19 3.45
C ASN A 8 -5.21 8.79 2.54
N GLU A 9 -5.60 9.67 1.61
CA GLU A 9 -6.66 9.35 0.65
C GLU A 9 -6.31 8.13 -0.18
N ASN A 10 -5.08 8.06 -0.66
CA ASN A 10 -4.64 6.92 -1.45
C ASN A 10 -4.59 5.67 -0.61
N ILE A 11 -4.17 5.77 0.65
CA ILE A 11 -4.15 4.63 1.56
C ILE A 11 -5.56 4.09 1.77
N GLU A 12 -6.52 4.97 1.97
CA GLU A 12 -7.93 4.56 2.13
C GLU A 12 -8.45 3.88 0.86
N LYS A 13 -8.14 4.44 -0.30
CA LYS A 13 -8.53 3.85 -1.58
C LYS A 13 -7.94 2.46 -1.73
N LEU A 14 -6.67 2.30 -1.42
CA LEU A 14 -6.01 1.01 -1.52
C LEU A 14 -6.64 -0.01 -0.56
N SER A 15 -7.00 0.41 0.64
CA SER A 15 -7.63 -0.49 1.59
C SER A 15 -8.97 -1.00 1.06
N LYS A 16 -9.74 -0.13 0.41
CA LYS A 16 -11.01 -0.51 -0.19
C LYS A 16 -10.83 -1.40 -1.41
N ILE A 17 -9.87 -1.06 -2.27
CA ILE A 17 -9.62 -1.83 -3.49
C ILE A 17 -9.22 -3.26 -3.16
N PHE A 18 -8.35 -3.43 -2.18
CA PHE A 18 -7.84 -4.75 -1.83
C PHE A 18 -8.64 -5.43 -0.72
N GLY A 19 -9.62 -4.74 -0.13
CA GLY A 19 -10.41 -5.31 0.95
C GLY A 19 -9.62 -5.59 2.21
N VAL A 20 -8.65 -4.74 2.52
CA VAL A 20 -7.79 -4.86 3.70
C VAL A 20 -7.88 -3.59 4.53
N SER A 21 -7.37 -3.65 5.76
CA SER A 21 -7.34 -2.47 6.61
C SER A 21 -6.25 -1.50 6.16
N THR A 22 -6.39 -0.23 6.56
CA THR A 22 -5.37 0.77 6.27
C THR A 22 -4.04 0.40 6.91
N ARG A 23 -4.08 -0.27 8.06
CA ARG A 23 -2.86 -0.76 8.72
C ARG A 23 -2.10 -1.72 7.81
N SER A 24 -2.81 -2.63 7.15
CA SER A 24 -2.18 -3.56 6.22
C SER A 24 -1.56 -2.82 5.04
N VAL A 25 -2.24 -1.78 4.54
CA VAL A 25 -1.69 -0.95 3.47
C VAL A 25 -0.40 -0.27 3.93
N TYR A 26 -0.40 0.30 5.13
CA TYR A 26 0.80 0.92 5.68
C TYR A 26 1.97 -0.06 5.75
N LYS A 27 1.72 -1.25 6.26
CA LYS A 27 2.76 -2.27 6.36
C LYS A 27 3.34 -2.63 5.01
N ALA A 28 2.48 -2.76 4.00
CA ALA A 28 2.93 -3.07 2.65
C ALA A 28 3.79 -1.94 2.09
N LEU A 29 3.39 -0.70 2.31
CA LEU A 29 4.13 0.46 1.81
C LEU A 29 5.47 0.64 2.50
N ARG A 30 5.61 0.16 3.71
CA ARG A 30 6.86 0.22 4.46
C ARG A 30 7.76 -0.98 4.24
N TYR A 31 7.33 -1.91 3.40
CA TYR A 31 8.05 -3.16 3.14
C TYR A 31 8.20 -4.04 4.39
N ASP A 32 7.25 -3.92 5.33
CA ASP A 32 7.23 -4.77 6.52
C ASP A 32 6.74 -6.17 6.23
N THR A 33 5.98 -6.33 5.15
CA THR A 33 5.42 -7.62 4.75
C THR A 33 5.92 -7.98 3.36
N SER A 34 5.93 -9.26 3.05
CA SER A 34 6.33 -9.77 1.75
C SER A 34 5.27 -10.72 1.21
N GLY A 35 5.35 -10.98 -0.09
CA GLY A 35 4.39 -11.85 -0.76
C GLY A 35 3.65 -11.12 -1.87
N ASP A 36 2.69 -11.82 -2.49
CA ASP A 36 1.98 -11.28 -3.65
C ASP A 36 1.07 -10.11 -3.28
N ARG A 37 0.32 -10.24 -2.18
CA ARG A 37 -0.65 -9.23 -1.79
C ARG A 37 -0.01 -7.87 -1.46
N PRO A 38 1.00 -7.83 -0.57
CA PRO A 38 1.70 -6.57 -0.32
C PRO A 38 2.36 -5.99 -1.56
N ASN A 39 2.90 -6.86 -2.42
CA ASN A 39 3.53 -6.42 -3.66
C ASN A 39 2.53 -5.73 -4.58
N LYS A 40 1.31 -6.27 -4.68
CA LYS A 40 0.25 -5.66 -5.48
C LYS A 40 -0.15 -4.30 -4.92
N ILE A 41 -0.22 -4.18 -3.60
CA ILE A 41 -0.54 -2.91 -2.96
C ILE A 41 0.52 -1.86 -3.30
N ARG A 42 1.79 -2.23 -3.23
CA ARG A 42 2.88 -1.32 -3.58
C ARG A 42 2.81 -0.87 -5.04
N THR A 43 2.55 -1.81 -5.94
CA THR A 43 2.42 -1.51 -7.36
C THR A 43 1.26 -0.54 -7.60
N ALA A 44 0.12 -0.79 -6.99
CA ALA A 44 -1.03 0.08 -7.12
C ALA A 44 -0.74 1.49 -6.58
N ALA A 45 -0.04 1.57 -5.46
CA ALA A 45 0.34 2.86 -4.88
C ALA A 45 1.23 3.65 -5.84
N LEU A 46 2.20 2.99 -6.45
CA LEU A 46 3.09 3.63 -7.41
C LEU A 46 2.31 4.11 -8.63
N ASN A 47 1.34 3.33 -9.10
CA ASN A 47 0.50 3.71 -10.23
C ASN A 47 -0.39 4.91 -9.89
N MET A 48 -0.67 5.14 -8.62
CA MET A 48 -1.43 6.31 -8.17
C MET A 48 -0.56 7.55 -8.02
N GLY A 49 0.71 7.46 -8.33
CA GLY A 49 1.62 8.59 -8.29
C GLY A 49 2.34 8.78 -6.97
N ALA A 50 2.43 7.71 -6.20
CA ALA A 50 3.15 7.78 -4.93
C ALA A 50 4.67 7.76 -5.16
#